data_325e166dd36fe5228c5b0acc9d87a359
#
_entry.id   325e166dd36fe5228c5b0acc9d87a359
#
_cell.length_a   1.000
_cell.length_b   1.000
_cell.length_c   1.000
_cell.angle_alpha   90.00
_cell.angle_beta   90.00
_cell.angle_gamma   90.00
#
_symmetry.space_group_name_H-M   'P 1'
#
loop_
_entity.id
_entity.type
_entity.pdbx_description
1 polymer ?
#
loop_
_entity_poly.entity_id
_entity_poly.type
_entity_poly.pdbx_seq_one_letter_code
_entity_poly.pdbx_strand_id
1 'polypeptide(L)'
;MGIKNIKGGGKEYDKPLTMESMGKFTEFLKQHGFEPKNETLEPNPEKPQRAYTVVNNKRAMSGYYAYYDNFGTPIGFASDYRTGQTHNFKLSSRKSSEVNYEALEKFREQARQDQEQKHLKIAKKAKMIWDAGKPCDSHPYLDSKNVRSHNLREHNGKLLIPIIDEKGKMWSLQTIMPDGSKRFLSGGRTGGCFFLIGTHLIKESKKIGFGEGYATCATIFEDQNIPMVVCFNAGNLLSINTKFMESIPNKEFIIYADNDANGIGEKKAIEAAQKSNAEVVMPTEEGMDFNDQKAVTGEIITKKVDVPDLVEYEKTTQGRIMATTDNYHALMKTYNIQCYYDVIKKRIEIEIPNFKPIADLKDEAHLVELENLCIKNFVPHQRVRDAMKIIAQEHNPVARWIDSKPWDGVSRVTDFCDTVTAEDNRLKHMLMRKWLLSCVAAAFEVDGVSLEGLLVFQGKQGLGKTLWLKRLAEFNKGWLLEGATLDPKDKDSVKKAVSHWIVELGELESTFKKPDINQVKAFITAKSDEMRLPYERTFTNYQSHRDVFASVTEPDLLMDGRGDRRFWGLKVIDITPQHGCDHQPMWAE
;
A
#
# COMPACT_ATOMS: atom_id res chain seq x y z
N MET A 1 -52.66 7.48 18.04
CA MET A 1 -52.79 8.65 18.95
C MET A 1 -51.72 9.66 18.57
N GLY A 2 -52.21 10.84 18.22
CA GLY A 2 -51.45 11.86 17.49
C GLY A 2 -50.33 12.52 18.23
N ILE A 3 -49.32 12.87 17.48
CA ILE A 3 -48.22 13.72 17.90
C ILE A 3 -48.70 15.16 17.89
N LYS A 4 -48.81 15.78 19.08
CA LYS A 4 -49.13 17.18 19.28
C LYS A 4 -48.02 18.07 18.70
N ASN A 5 -48.43 19.01 17.87
CA ASN A 5 -47.67 20.16 17.41
C ASN A 5 -47.03 20.93 18.56
N ILE A 6 -45.73 21.08 18.53
CA ILE A 6 -45.01 22.10 19.31
C ILE A 6 -44.83 23.30 18.39
N LYS A 7 -45.63 24.36 18.62
CA LYS A 7 -45.44 25.68 18.03
C LYS A 7 -44.25 26.37 18.72
N GLY A 8 -43.24 26.72 17.97
CA GLY A 8 -42.16 27.61 18.40
C GLY A 8 -41.51 28.26 17.20
N GLY A 9 -41.77 29.56 16.97
CA GLY A 9 -41.02 30.57 16.25
C GLY A 9 -40.69 30.29 14.79
N GLY A 10 -41.47 30.86 13.87
CA GLY A 10 -41.38 30.69 12.43
C GLY A 10 -40.03 31.02 11.77
N LYS A 11 -39.55 30.08 11.01
CA LYS A 11 -38.88 30.21 9.70
C LYS A 11 -39.27 28.98 8.89
N GLU A 12 -39.69 29.19 7.64
CA GLU A 12 -40.14 28.19 6.67
C GLU A 12 -39.13 27.02 6.50
N TYR A 13 -39.39 25.92 7.18
CA TYR A 13 -38.62 24.66 7.01
C TYR A 13 -39.51 23.43 6.75
N ASP A 14 -40.76 23.65 6.34
CA ASP A 14 -41.67 22.58 5.92
C ASP A 14 -41.89 22.62 4.39
N LYS A 15 -40.84 22.26 3.61
CA LYS A 15 -41.13 21.78 2.26
C LYS A 15 -41.10 20.25 2.31
N PRO A 16 -42.24 19.58 2.07
CA PRO A 16 -42.28 18.14 1.97
C PRO A 16 -41.32 17.68 0.86
N LEU A 17 -40.73 16.47 1.03
CA LEU A 17 -39.97 15.76 0.00
C LEU A 17 -40.64 15.97 -1.36
N THR A 18 -40.00 16.71 -2.24
CA THR A 18 -40.57 16.99 -3.55
C THR A 18 -40.54 15.71 -4.38
N MET A 19 -41.56 15.46 -5.21
CA MET A 19 -41.57 14.35 -6.17
C MET A 19 -40.31 14.32 -7.03
N GLU A 20 -39.70 15.47 -7.27
CA GLU A 20 -38.44 15.64 -7.99
C GLU A 20 -37.23 14.98 -7.28
N SER A 21 -37.12 15.13 -5.96
CA SER A 21 -36.02 14.52 -5.20
C SER A 21 -36.14 13.00 -5.10
N MET A 22 -37.35 12.49 -5.02
CA MET A 22 -37.64 11.05 -5.08
C MET A 22 -37.37 10.47 -6.48
N GLY A 23 -37.68 11.22 -7.53
CA GLY A 23 -37.33 10.85 -8.92
C GLY A 23 -35.82 10.70 -9.12
N LYS A 24 -35.05 11.67 -8.64
CA LYS A 24 -33.58 11.61 -8.71
C LYS A 24 -32.98 10.44 -7.91
N PHE A 25 -33.59 10.09 -6.78
CA PHE A 25 -33.16 8.91 -6.03
C PHE A 25 -33.53 7.60 -6.76
N THR A 26 -34.69 7.56 -7.44
CA THR A 26 -35.05 6.43 -8.30
C THR A 26 -34.05 6.23 -9.45
N GLU A 27 -33.63 7.32 -10.10
CA GLU A 27 -32.60 7.26 -11.13
C GLU A 27 -31.27 6.79 -10.57
N PHE A 28 -30.87 7.27 -9.39
CA PHE A 28 -29.67 6.81 -8.71
C PHE A 28 -29.72 5.30 -8.42
N LEU A 29 -30.84 4.76 -7.95
CA LEU A 29 -31.00 3.32 -7.73
C LEU A 29 -30.78 2.54 -9.04
N LYS A 30 -31.43 2.98 -10.14
CA LYS A 30 -31.30 2.35 -11.46
C LYS A 30 -29.86 2.40 -12.00
N GLN A 31 -29.19 3.55 -11.89
CA GLN A 31 -27.80 3.73 -12.33
C GLN A 31 -26.83 2.78 -11.63
N HIS A 32 -27.11 2.40 -10.37
CA HIS A 32 -26.28 1.50 -9.60
C HIS A 32 -26.79 0.05 -9.60
N GLY A 33 -27.73 -0.28 -10.50
CA GLY A 33 -28.24 -1.65 -10.67
C GLY A 33 -29.19 -2.12 -9.57
N PHE A 34 -29.89 -1.21 -8.88
CA PHE A 34 -30.89 -1.56 -7.90
C PHE A 34 -32.31 -1.31 -8.43
N GLU A 35 -33.16 -2.30 -8.30
CA GLU A 35 -34.59 -2.20 -8.61
C GLU A 35 -35.39 -2.35 -7.31
N PRO A 36 -36.16 -1.34 -6.87
CA PRO A 36 -37.02 -1.46 -5.72
C PRO A 36 -38.00 -2.63 -5.86
N LYS A 37 -38.26 -3.32 -4.75
CA LYS A 37 -39.29 -4.39 -4.72
C LYS A 37 -40.71 -3.83 -4.90
N ASN A 38 -40.94 -2.66 -4.34
CA ASN A 38 -42.23 -1.97 -4.41
C ASN A 38 -42.16 -0.85 -5.47
N GLU A 39 -43.25 -0.63 -6.19
CA GLU A 39 -43.32 0.39 -7.25
C GLU A 39 -43.17 1.83 -6.71
N THR A 40 -43.55 2.04 -5.46
CA THR A 40 -43.46 3.35 -4.77
C THR A 40 -42.36 3.33 -3.73
N LEU A 41 -41.48 4.34 -3.76
CA LEU A 41 -40.47 4.56 -2.73
C LEU A 41 -41.15 5.11 -1.47
N GLU A 42 -40.87 4.52 -0.33
CA GLU A 42 -41.32 5.00 0.96
C GLU A 42 -40.23 5.92 1.55
N PRO A 43 -40.50 7.22 1.73
CA PRO A 43 -39.55 8.12 2.37
C PRO A 43 -39.49 7.90 3.88
N ASN A 44 -38.31 8.15 4.47
CA ASN A 44 -38.08 7.99 5.91
C ASN A 44 -38.51 6.62 6.47
N PRO A 45 -38.14 5.50 5.83
CA PRO A 45 -38.56 4.20 6.28
C PRO A 45 -37.94 3.85 7.64
N GLU A 46 -38.71 3.21 8.53
CA GLU A 46 -38.18 2.70 9.81
C GLU A 46 -37.05 1.67 9.61
N LYS A 47 -37.06 0.96 8.49
CA LYS A 47 -36.04 -0.02 8.10
C LYS A 47 -35.73 0.11 6.61
N PRO A 48 -34.48 -0.13 6.20
CA PRO A 48 -34.14 -0.17 4.78
C PRO A 48 -35.06 -1.11 4.00
N GLN A 49 -35.52 -0.65 2.86
CA GLN A 49 -36.43 -1.37 1.97
C GLN A 49 -35.65 -2.34 1.10
N ARG A 50 -36.26 -3.44 0.69
CA ARG A 50 -35.64 -4.47 -0.16
C ARG A 50 -35.62 -4.04 -1.62
N ALA A 51 -34.51 -4.36 -2.29
CA ALA A 51 -34.34 -4.18 -3.72
C ALA A 51 -33.80 -5.44 -4.38
N TYR A 52 -34.09 -5.59 -5.67
CA TYR A 52 -33.34 -6.52 -6.52
C TYR A 52 -32.04 -5.86 -6.97
N THR A 53 -30.95 -6.62 -7.02
CA THR A 53 -29.72 -6.20 -7.69
C THR A 53 -29.68 -6.86 -9.06
N VAL A 54 -29.34 -6.10 -10.09
CA VAL A 54 -29.23 -6.55 -11.48
C VAL A 54 -27.78 -6.48 -11.91
N VAL A 55 -27.16 -7.65 -12.10
CA VAL A 55 -25.78 -7.76 -12.57
C VAL A 55 -25.75 -8.74 -13.75
N ASN A 56 -25.24 -8.32 -14.90
CA ASN A 56 -25.15 -9.13 -16.11
C ASN A 56 -26.48 -9.81 -16.49
N ASN A 57 -27.59 -9.04 -16.46
CA ASN A 57 -28.97 -9.48 -16.72
C ASN A 57 -29.50 -10.57 -15.75
N LYS A 58 -28.80 -10.84 -14.65
CA LYS A 58 -29.30 -11.71 -13.58
C LYS A 58 -29.85 -10.87 -12.43
N ARG A 59 -31.10 -11.15 -12.03
CA ARG A 59 -31.82 -10.46 -10.97
C ARG A 59 -31.79 -11.28 -9.68
N ALA A 60 -31.38 -10.67 -8.57
CA ALA A 60 -31.35 -11.31 -7.26
C ALA A 60 -31.86 -10.39 -6.17
N MET A 61 -32.61 -10.91 -5.18
CA MET A 61 -33.15 -10.14 -4.05
C MET A 61 -32.07 -9.95 -2.96
N SER A 62 -30.98 -9.26 -3.30
CA SER A 62 -29.84 -9.04 -2.41
C SER A 62 -29.60 -7.59 -2.03
N GLY A 63 -30.33 -6.67 -2.66
CA GLY A 63 -30.23 -5.26 -2.40
C GLY A 63 -31.15 -4.78 -1.28
N TYR A 64 -30.74 -3.68 -0.68
CA TYR A 64 -31.58 -2.89 0.19
C TYR A 64 -31.23 -1.41 0.05
N TYR A 65 -32.19 -0.53 0.28
CA TYR A 65 -32.04 0.90 0.16
C TYR A 65 -32.88 1.64 1.22
N ALA A 66 -32.48 2.86 1.51
CA ALA A 66 -33.28 3.79 2.28
C ALA A 66 -33.10 5.21 1.75
N TYR A 67 -34.16 6.00 1.85
CA TYR A 67 -34.20 7.38 1.43
C TYR A 67 -34.77 8.24 2.56
N TYR A 68 -34.05 9.26 2.97
CA TYR A 68 -34.38 10.12 4.10
C TYR A 68 -34.40 11.57 3.68
N ASP A 69 -35.37 12.33 4.19
CA ASP A 69 -35.31 13.79 4.20
C ASP A 69 -34.55 14.24 5.45
N ASN A 70 -33.29 14.60 5.26
CA ASN A 70 -32.45 15.08 6.35
C ASN A 70 -32.56 16.61 6.43
N PHE A 71 -33.62 17.10 7.10
CA PHE A 71 -33.86 18.54 7.32
C PHE A 71 -33.76 19.38 6.03
N GLY A 72 -34.47 18.95 4.96
CA GLY A 72 -34.49 19.62 3.67
C GLY A 72 -33.29 19.31 2.76
N THR A 73 -32.40 18.41 3.16
CA THR A 73 -31.37 17.85 2.31
C THR A 73 -31.59 16.35 2.13
N PRO A 74 -32.22 15.93 1.02
CA PRO A 74 -32.47 14.52 0.76
C PRO A 74 -31.18 13.71 0.67
N ILE A 75 -31.10 12.65 1.46
CA ILE A 75 -30.01 11.68 1.45
C ILE A 75 -30.57 10.27 1.31
N GLY A 76 -29.74 9.35 0.81
CA GLY A 76 -30.13 7.96 0.71
C GLY A 76 -28.94 7.06 0.52
N PHE A 77 -29.18 5.78 0.54
CA PHE A 77 -28.17 4.79 0.19
C PHE A 77 -28.83 3.57 -0.46
N ALA A 78 -28.01 2.83 -1.21
CA ALA A 78 -28.33 1.50 -1.70
C ALA A 78 -27.14 0.57 -1.46
N SER A 79 -27.39 -0.66 -1.02
CA SER A 79 -26.34 -1.62 -0.70
C SER A 79 -26.73 -3.04 -1.12
N ASP A 80 -25.76 -3.81 -1.61
CA ASP A 80 -25.91 -5.25 -1.86
C ASP A 80 -25.21 -6.03 -0.74
N TYR A 81 -25.95 -6.79 0.05
CA TYR A 81 -25.41 -7.53 1.19
C TYR A 81 -24.52 -8.71 0.78
N ARG A 82 -24.53 -9.16 -0.50
CA ARG A 82 -23.64 -10.23 -1.00
C ARG A 82 -22.23 -9.72 -1.26
N THR A 83 -22.13 -8.47 -1.78
CA THR A 83 -20.84 -7.85 -2.14
C THR A 83 -20.34 -6.88 -1.08
N GLY A 84 -21.22 -6.47 -0.14
CA GLY A 84 -20.95 -5.41 0.83
C GLY A 84 -20.85 -4.01 0.21
N GLN A 85 -21.05 -3.87 -1.10
CA GLN A 85 -20.95 -2.60 -1.81
C GLN A 85 -22.11 -1.68 -1.46
N THR A 86 -21.77 -0.45 -1.05
CA THR A 86 -22.76 0.57 -0.67
C THR A 86 -22.55 1.84 -1.48
N HIS A 87 -23.63 2.34 -2.05
CA HIS A 87 -23.67 3.60 -2.80
C HIS A 87 -24.47 4.63 -2.02
N ASN A 88 -23.94 5.84 -1.86
CA ASN A 88 -24.58 6.90 -1.11
C ASN A 88 -25.12 7.97 -2.05
N PHE A 89 -26.35 8.41 -1.80
CA PHE A 89 -27.03 9.48 -2.51
C PHE A 89 -27.13 10.73 -1.63
N LYS A 90 -26.79 11.88 -2.19
CA LYS A 90 -27.00 13.18 -1.56
C LYS A 90 -27.39 14.19 -2.64
N LEU A 91 -28.57 14.79 -2.51
CA LEU A 91 -28.95 15.87 -3.40
C LEU A 91 -28.35 17.19 -2.88
N SER A 92 -27.37 17.75 -3.58
CA SER A 92 -26.80 19.05 -3.24
C SER A 92 -27.76 20.17 -3.64
N SER A 93 -28.34 20.82 -2.66
CA SER A 93 -29.01 22.11 -2.86
C SER A 93 -28.30 23.15 -2.00
N ARG A 94 -27.71 24.15 -2.66
CA ARG A 94 -27.22 25.45 -2.16
C ARG A 94 -26.59 25.52 -0.76
N LYS A 95 -25.45 26.26 -0.67
CA LYS A 95 -24.73 26.77 0.51
C LYS A 95 -25.24 26.29 1.87
N SER A 96 -24.35 25.61 2.61
CA SER A 96 -24.53 25.13 3.98
C SER A 96 -25.22 26.17 4.87
N SER A 97 -26.52 26.03 5.07
CA SER A 97 -27.15 26.53 6.25
C SER A 97 -26.86 25.56 7.40
N GLU A 98 -26.53 26.08 8.54
CA GLU A 98 -26.11 25.37 9.74
C GLU A 98 -26.88 24.07 9.96
N VAL A 99 -26.14 22.96 9.92
CA VAL A 99 -26.67 21.65 10.34
C VAL A 99 -27.01 21.78 11.80
N ASN A 100 -28.30 21.60 12.17
CA ASN A 100 -28.68 21.59 13.57
C ASN A 100 -28.16 20.33 14.25
N TYR A 101 -26.94 20.43 14.77
CA TYR A 101 -26.24 19.32 15.43
C TYR A 101 -27.00 18.78 16.64
N GLU A 102 -27.74 19.63 17.39
CA GLU A 102 -28.57 19.20 18.53
C GLU A 102 -29.69 18.26 18.12
N ALA A 103 -30.38 18.58 17.02
CA ALA A 103 -31.46 17.72 16.50
C ALA A 103 -30.91 16.39 15.99
N LEU A 104 -29.75 16.41 15.36
CA LEU A 104 -29.05 15.19 14.88
C LEU A 104 -28.59 14.31 16.05
N GLU A 105 -28.08 14.91 17.12
CA GLU A 105 -27.70 14.18 18.35
C GLU A 105 -28.92 13.58 19.06
N LYS A 106 -29.99 14.33 19.21
CA LYS A 106 -31.25 13.81 19.78
C LYS A 106 -31.82 12.64 18.98
N PHE A 107 -31.76 12.72 17.65
CA PHE A 107 -32.19 11.60 16.79
C PHE A 107 -31.28 10.37 16.95
N ARG A 108 -29.96 10.56 16.98
CA ARG A 108 -28.99 9.46 17.23
C ARG A 108 -29.23 8.83 18.60
N GLU A 109 -29.46 9.63 19.62
CA GLU A 109 -29.71 9.14 20.97
C GLU A 109 -31.03 8.36 21.04
N GLN A 110 -32.09 8.84 20.42
CA GLN A 110 -33.38 8.13 20.35
C GLN A 110 -33.23 6.80 19.60
N ALA A 111 -32.54 6.78 18.47
CA ALA A 111 -32.29 5.55 17.71
C ALA A 111 -31.46 4.54 18.52
N ARG A 112 -30.48 5.02 19.30
CA ARG A 112 -29.68 4.20 20.22
C ARG A 112 -30.51 3.59 21.31
N GLN A 113 -31.39 4.38 21.94
CA GLN A 113 -32.31 3.91 22.99
C GLN A 113 -33.31 2.88 22.47
N ASP A 114 -33.88 3.11 21.29
CA ASP A 114 -34.81 2.17 20.65
C ASP A 114 -34.10 0.82 20.32
N GLN A 115 -32.86 0.89 19.85
CA GLN A 115 -32.08 -0.29 19.58
C GLN A 115 -31.72 -1.03 20.88
N GLU A 116 -31.35 -0.33 21.94
CA GLU A 116 -31.05 -0.93 23.23
C GLU A 116 -32.29 -1.62 23.82
N GLN A 117 -33.47 -1.00 23.73
CA GLN A 117 -34.76 -1.61 24.15
C GLN A 117 -35.06 -2.90 23.36
N LYS A 118 -34.79 -2.90 22.04
CA LYS A 118 -34.88 -4.13 21.21
C LYS A 118 -33.94 -5.21 21.70
N HIS A 119 -32.66 -4.85 21.94
CA HIS A 119 -31.66 -5.79 22.47
C HIS A 119 -32.07 -6.35 23.83
N LEU A 120 -32.58 -5.55 24.75
CA LEU A 120 -33.07 -6.00 26.06
C LEU A 120 -34.22 -7.00 25.97
N LYS A 121 -35.18 -6.80 25.05
CA LYS A 121 -36.26 -7.76 24.80
C LYS A 121 -35.70 -9.11 24.31
N ILE A 122 -34.71 -9.08 23.40
CA ILE A 122 -34.12 -10.31 22.89
C ILE A 122 -33.22 -10.99 23.95
N ALA A 123 -32.54 -10.21 24.79
CA ALA A 123 -31.75 -10.74 25.91
C ALA A 123 -32.65 -11.54 26.89
N LYS A 124 -33.83 -11.05 27.20
CA LYS A 124 -34.83 -11.79 28.01
C LYS A 124 -35.25 -13.11 27.34
N LYS A 125 -35.53 -13.07 26.02
CA LYS A 125 -35.84 -14.27 25.25
C LYS A 125 -34.66 -15.27 25.21
N ALA A 126 -33.45 -14.78 25.01
CA ALA A 126 -32.24 -15.60 25.04
C ALA A 126 -32.08 -16.33 26.38
N LYS A 127 -32.28 -15.59 27.49
CA LYS A 127 -32.21 -16.16 28.85
C LYS A 127 -33.28 -17.25 29.08
N MET A 128 -34.52 -17.02 28.62
CA MET A 128 -35.58 -18.03 28.72
C MET A 128 -35.24 -19.30 27.94
N ILE A 129 -34.72 -19.18 26.73
CA ILE A 129 -34.33 -20.35 25.91
C ILE A 129 -33.17 -21.09 26.58
N TRP A 130 -32.19 -20.36 27.09
CA TRP A 130 -31.04 -20.91 27.80
C TRP A 130 -31.47 -21.69 29.05
N ASP A 131 -32.34 -21.12 29.88
CA ASP A 131 -32.81 -21.73 31.10
C ASP A 131 -33.68 -22.97 30.86
N ALA A 132 -34.40 -23.02 29.74
CA ALA A 132 -35.14 -24.21 29.29
C ALA A 132 -34.25 -25.30 28.72
N GLY A 133 -33.01 -24.99 28.37
CA GLY A 133 -32.04 -25.96 27.85
C GLY A 133 -31.45 -26.83 28.96
N LYS A 134 -31.13 -28.07 28.64
CA LYS A 134 -30.44 -29.02 29.52
C LYS A 134 -28.92 -28.95 29.30
N PRO A 135 -28.07 -29.21 30.35
CA PRO A 135 -26.65 -29.41 30.12
C PRO A 135 -26.41 -30.40 28.96
N CYS A 136 -25.47 -30.10 28.10
CA CYS A 136 -25.19 -30.89 26.92
C CYS A 136 -23.84 -31.58 27.05
N ASP A 137 -23.81 -32.90 27.09
CA ASP A 137 -22.57 -33.69 27.15
C ASP A 137 -22.18 -34.21 25.75
N SER A 138 -23.14 -34.40 24.85
CA SER A 138 -22.94 -34.86 23.46
C SER A 138 -23.97 -34.22 22.52
N HIS A 139 -23.51 -33.87 21.34
CA HIS A 139 -24.34 -33.30 20.26
C HIS A 139 -23.69 -33.59 18.91
N PRO A 140 -24.43 -33.93 17.84
CA PRO A 140 -23.85 -34.31 16.55
C PRO A 140 -22.81 -33.34 16.00
N TYR A 141 -22.97 -32.05 16.22
CA TYR A 141 -21.97 -31.04 15.84
C TYR A 141 -20.68 -31.18 16.65
N LEU A 142 -20.75 -31.39 17.98
CA LEU A 142 -19.56 -31.56 18.82
C LEU A 142 -18.81 -32.83 18.45
N ASP A 143 -19.55 -33.90 18.21
CA ASP A 143 -18.99 -35.19 17.81
C ASP A 143 -18.32 -35.09 16.43
N SER A 144 -18.94 -34.40 15.46
CA SER A 144 -18.38 -34.19 14.11
C SER A 144 -17.12 -33.31 14.13
N LYS A 145 -16.98 -32.42 15.10
CA LYS A 145 -15.82 -31.54 15.30
C LYS A 145 -14.81 -32.09 16.31
N ASN A 146 -15.10 -33.25 16.89
CA ASN A 146 -14.28 -33.92 17.92
C ASN A 146 -13.87 -32.97 19.07
N VAL A 147 -14.84 -32.21 19.61
CA VAL A 147 -14.66 -31.29 20.73
C VAL A 147 -15.72 -31.49 21.79
N ARG A 148 -15.40 -31.09 23.03
CA ARG A 148 -16.31 -31.19 24.18
C ARG A 148 -17.24 -30.00 24.30
N SER A 149 -18.25 -30.16 25.14
CA SER A 149 -19.34 -29.18 25.31
C SER A 149 -18.97 -27.94 26.14
N HIS A 150 -17.97 -27.94 27.01
CA HIS A 150 -17.53 -26.80 27.83
C HIS A 150 -18.67 -25.93 28.41
N ASN A 151 -19.62 -26.56 29.13
CA ASN A 151 -20.79 -25.92 29.75
C ASN A 151 -21.85 -25.38 28.78
N LEU A 152 -21.95 -25.91 27.59
CA LEU A 152 -23.06 -25.62 26.69
C LEU A 152 -24.35 -26.31 27.12
N ARG A 153 -25.44 -25.88 26.52
CA ARG A 153 -26.77 -26.50 26.73
C ARG A 153 -27.37 -26.92 25.39
N GLU A 154 -28.29 -27.87 25.47
CA GLU A 154 -29.11 -28.30 24.34
C GLU A 154 -30.58 -27.98 24.59
N HIS A 155 -31.28 -27.51 23.59
CA HIS A 155 -32.72 -27.28 23.61
C HIS A 155 -33.35 -27.60 22.26
N ASN A 156 -34.29 -28.58 22.24
CA ASN A 156 -34.97 -29.04 21.02
C ASN A 156 -34.02 -29.44 19.89
N GLY A 157 -33.01 -30.26 20.20
CA GLY A 157 -32.00 -30.72 19.24
C GLY A 157 -31.02 -29.65 18.76
N LYS A 158 -30.97 -28.52 19.42
CA LYS A 158 -30.07 -27.38 19.07
C LYS A 158 -29.08 -27.16 20.18
N LEU A 159 -27.80 -27.12 19.82
CA LEU A 159 -26.75 -26.71 20.75
C LEU A 159 -26.84 -25.19 20.95
N LEU A 160 -26.79 -24.77 22.19
CA LEU A 160 -26.90 -23.36 22.61
C LEU A 160 -25.55 -22.85 23.11
N ILE A 161 -25.04 -21.77 22.52
CA ILE A 161 -23.87 -21.06 22.99
C ILE A 161 -24.29 -19.66 23.46
N PRO A 162 -24.09 -19.31 24.73
CA PRO A 162 -24.51 -18.01 25.25
C PRO A 162 -23.57 -16.90 24.76
N ILE A 163 -24.14 -15.78 24.41
CA ILE A 163 -23.43 -14.57 23.98
C ILE A 163 -23.55 -13.55 25.11
N ILE A 164 -22.45 -13.36 25.86
CA ILE A 164 -22.41 -12.58 27.09
C ILE A 164 -21.50 -11.35 26.93
N ASP A 165 -21.75 -10.32 27.75
CA ASP A 165 -20.82 -9.20 27.89
C ASP A 165 -19.82 -9.42 29.04
N GLU A 166 -18.94 -8.43 29.25
CA GLU A 166 -17.91 -8.44 30.31
C GLU A 166 -18.49 -8.52 31.76
N LYS A 167 -19.77 -8.22 31.92
CA LYS A 167 -20.50 -8.33 33.22
C LYS A 167 -21.20 -9.67 33.36
N GLY A 168 -21.03 -10.58 32.42
CA GLY A 168 -21.70 -11.87 32.38
C GLY A 168 -23.18 -11.82 32.00
N LYS A 169 -23.69 -10.66 31.55
CA LYS A 169 -25.07 -10.53 31.09
C LYS A 169 -25.23 -11.14 29.72
N MET A 170 -26.20 -12.04 29.60
CA MET A 170 -26.56 -12.66 28.31
C MET A 170 -27.35 -11.69 27.43
N TRP A 171 -26.87 -11.45 26.22
CA TRP A 171 -27.50 -10.57 25.23
C TRP A 171 -28.13 -11.32 24.07
N SER A 172 -27.62 -12.50 23.76
CA SER A 172 -28.08 -13.32 22.64
C SER A 172 -27.69 -14.77 22.83
N LEU A 173 -28.03 -15.60 21.86
CA LEU A 173 -27.60 -16.98 21.72
C LEU A 173 -27.14 -17.24 20.28
N GLN A 174 -26.07 -18.02 20.12
CA GLN A 174 -25.83 -18.75 18.89
C GLN A 174 -26.42 -20.14 19.06
N THR A 175 -27.22 -20.58 18.09
CA THR A 175 -27.77 -21.94 18.01
C THR A 175 -27.08 -22.68 16.89
N ILE A 176 -26.62 -23.91 17.17
CA ILE A 176 -26.04 -24.80 16.16
C ILE A 176 -26.94 -26.02 16.00
N MET A 177 -27.31 -26.29 14.77
CA MET A 177 -28.16 -27.43 14.41
C MET A 177 -27.31 -28.72 14.33
N PRO A 178 -27.90 -29.90 14.35
CA PRO A 178 -27.19 -31.18 14.15
C PRO A 178 -26.37 -31.24 12.87
N ASP A 179 -26.81 -30.57 11.79
CA ASP A 179 -26.10 -30.46 10.52
C ASP A 179 -24.94 -29.48 10.51
N GLY A 180 -24.64 -28.84 11.67
CA GLY A 180 -23.58 -27.86 11.81
C GLY A 180 -23.98 -26.42 11.42
N SER A 181 -25.19 -26.19 10.91
CA SER A 181 -25.64 -24.85 10.55
C SER A 181 -25.79 -23.95 11.79
N LYS A 182 -25.21 -22.75 11.72
CA LYS A 182 -25.13 -21.79 12.85
C LYS A 182 -26.06 -20.61 12.61
N ARG A 183 -26.83 -20.22 13.65
CA ARG A 183 -27.72 -19.06 13.58
C ARG A 183 -27.68 -18.26 14.89
N PHE A 184 -27.64 -16.95 14.76
CA PHE A 184 -27.84 -16.05 15.91
C PHE A 184 -29.34 -15.82 16.15
N LEU A 185 -29.69 -15.57 17.40
CA LEU A 185 -31.05 -15.16 17.73
C LEU A 185 -31.30 -13.77 17.12
N SER A 186 -32.28 -13.71 16.19
CA SER A 186 -32.54 -12.52 15.37
C SER A 186 -32.79 -11.27 16.23
N GLY A 187 -32.09 -10.18 15.92
CA GLY A 187 -32.16 -8.90 16.64
C GLY A 187 -31.41 -8.87 17.99
N GLY A 188 -30.71 -9.93 18.36
CA GLY A 188 -29.88 -9.95 19.55
C GLY A 188 -28.57 -9.19 19.36
N ARG A 189 -28.05 -8.60 20.43
CA ARG A 189 -26.73 -7.95 20.44
C ARG A 189 -25.65 -9.01 20.40
N THR A 190 -24.74 -8.93 19.42
CA THR A 190 -23.53 -9.74 19.30
C THR A 190 -22.27 -8.89 19.41
N GLY A 191 -22.35 -7.62 19.05
CA GLY A 191 -21.21 -6.69 19.07
C GLY A 191 -20.64 -6.48 20.48
N GLY A 192 -19.34 -6.75 20.64
CA GLY A 192 -18.63 -6.65 21.92
C GLY A 192 -19.01 -7.72 22.94
N CYS A 193 -19.68 -8.81 22.51
CA CYS A 193 -20.06 -9.94 23.35
C CYS A 193 -19.32 -11.21 22.91
N PHE A 194 -19.09 -12.12 23.83
CA PHE A 194 -18.24 -13.30 23.67
C PHE A 194 -18.77 -14.50 24.45
N PHE A 195 -18.09 -15.64 24.31
CA PHE A 195 -18.22 -16.80 25.17
C PHE A 195 -16.83 -17.22 25.68
N LEU A 196 -16.73 -17.80 26.89
CA LEU A 196 -15.48 -18.18 27.51
C LEU A 196 -15.39 -19.70 27.67
N ILE A 197 -14.29 -20.29 27.24
CA ILE A 197 -13.90 -21.67 27.50
C ILE A 197 -12.72 -21.65 28.46
N GLY A 198 -12.74 -22.51 29.49
CA GLY A 198 -11.68 -22.59 30.49
C GLY A 198 -11.65 -21.41 31.48
N THR A 199 -12.81 -20.90 31.88
CA THR A 199 -12.94 -19.74 32.81
C THR A 199 -12.19 -19.90 34.12
N HIS A 200 -12.06 -21.12 34.62
CA HIS A 200 -11.33 -21.42 35.86
C HIS A 200 -9.82 -21.17 35.74
N LEU A 201 -9.27 -21.20 34.52
CA LEU A 201 -7.85 -20.98 34.27
C LEU A 201 -7.48 -19.52 34.03
N ILE A 202 -8.45 -18.62 33.79
CA ILE A 202 -8.16 -17.22 33.44
C ILE A 202 -7.25 -16.52 34.45
N LYS A 203 -7.41 -16.81 35.75
CA LYS A 203 -6.59 -16.20 36.79
C LYS A 203 -5.15 -16.70 36.78
N GLU A 204 -4.95 -17.99 36.55
CA GLU A 204 -3.67 -18.68 36.68
C GLU A 204 -2.87 -18.65 35.35
N SER A 205 -3.53 -18.77 34.22
CA SER A 205 -2.89 -18.77 32.91
C SER A 205 -2.21 -17.44 32.61
N LYS A 206 -0.98 -17.49 32.08
CA LYS A 206 -0.30 -16.31 31.55
C LYS A 206 -0.86 -15.89 30.19
N LYS A 207 -1.45 -16.83 29.45
CA LYS A 207 -1.93 -16.65 28.08
C LYS A 207 -3.44 -16.74 28.00
N ILE A 208 -4.05 -15.93 27.14
CA ILE A 208 -5.48 -15.99 26.78
C ILE A 208 -5.59 -15.98 25.27
N GLY A 209 -6.30 -16.94 24.72
CA GLY A 209 -6.55 -17.07 23.30
C GLY A 209 -7.87 -16.45 22.87
N PHE A 210 -7.91 -15.94 21.66
CA PHE A 210 -9.11 -15.39 21.00
C PHE A 210 -9.29 -16.09 19.66
N GLY A 211 -10.52 -16.50 19.35
CA GLY A 211 -10.85 -17.12 18.07
C GLY A 211 -12.28 -16.79 17.65
N GLU A 212 -12.59 -17.04 16.37
CA GLU A 212 -13.91 -16.71 15.83
C GLU A 212 -14.95 -17.75 16.19
N GLY A 213 -14.63 -19.02 16.00
CA GLY A 213 -15.56 -20.13 16.11
C GLY A 213 -15.44 -20.92 17.41
N TYR A 214 -16.56 -21.50 17.84
CA TYR A 214 -16.56 -22.37 19.03
C TYR A 214 -15.64 -23.58 18.85
N ALA A 215 -15.74 -24.30 17.72
CA ALA A 215 -14.95 -25.52 17.48
C ALA A 215 -13.44 -25.21 17.50
N THR A 216 -13.01 -24.17 16.82
CA THR A 216 -11.62 -23.69 16.79
C THR A 216 -11.12 -23.42 18.21
N CYS A 217 -11.90 -22.64 19.00
CA CYS A 217 -11.52 -22.30 20.38
C CYS A 217 -11.52 -23.53 21.32
N ALA A 218 -12.49 -24.42 21.19
CA ALA A 218 -12.54 -25.65 21.97
C ALA A 218 -11.35 -26.58 21.66
N THR A 219 -11.00 -26.72 20.38
CA THR A 219 -9.85 -27.51 19.94
C THR A 219 -8.55 -27.00 20.56
N ILE A 220 -8.32 -25.68 20.54
CA ILE A 220 -7.12 -25.08 21.12
C ILE A 220 -7.09 -25.24 22.64
N PHE A 221 -8.22 -24.99 23.29
CA PHE A 221 -8.32 -25.18 24.74
C PHE A 221 -8.01 -26.62 25.16
N GLU A 222 -8.57 -27.60 24.47
CA GLU A 222 -8.40 -29.04 24.77
C GLU A 222 -6.98 -29.53 24.48
N ASP A 223 -6.29 -28.90 23.53
CA ASP A 223 -4.92 -29.27 23.15
C ASP A 223 -3.86 -28.57 24.02
N GLN A 224 -4.01 -27.26 24.24
CA GLN A 224 -2.97 -26.41 24.84
C GLN A 224 -3.29 -25.96 26.26
N ASN A 225 -4.49 -26.22 26.76
CA ASN A 225 -4.98 -25.78 28.07
C ASN A 225 -4.91 -24.25 28.27
N ILE A 226 -5.07 -23.48 27.18
CA ILE A 226 -5.13 -22.01 27.18
C ILE A 226 -6.60 -21.58 27.24
N PRO A 227 -7.03 -20.76 28.21
CA PRO A 227 -8.40 -20.23 28.24
C PRO A 227 -8.70 -19.44 26.95
N MET A 228 -9.86 -19.71 26.36
CA MET A 228 -10.24 -19.20 25.06
C MET A 228 -11.47 -18.31 25.10
N VAL A 229 -11.42 -17.23 24.33
CA VAL A 229 -12.51 -16.28 24.10
C VAL A 229 -13.07 -16.48 22.71
N VAL A 230 -14.31 -16.97 22.61
CA VAL A 230 -15.03 -17.13 21.36
C VAL A 230 -15.66 -15.81 20.98
N CYS A 231 -15.21 -15.18 19.88
CA CYS A 231 -15.64 -13.85 19.44
C CYS A 231 -16.82 -13.89 18.45
N PHE A 232 -17.20 -15.06 17.95
CA PHE A 232 -18.30 -15.35 17.02
C PHE A 232 -18.12 -14.85 15.60
N ASN A 233 -17.29 -13.86 15.34
CA ASN A 233 -16.90 -13.38 14.00
C ASN A 233 -15.65 -12.51 14.09
N ALA A 234 -14.93 -12.37 12.96
CA ALA A 234 -13.72 -11.55 12.84
C ALA A 234 -13.94 -10.07 13.23
N GLY A 235 -15.12 -9.52 12.94
CA GLY A 235 -15.44 -8.12 13.26
C GLY A 235 -15.49 -7.80 14.76
N ASN A 236 -15.69 -8.82 15.61
CA ASN A 236 -15.70 -8.67 17.07
C ASN A 236 -14.31 -8.76 17.72
N LEU A 237 -13.33 -9.34 17.06
CA LEU A 237 -11.98 -9.55 17.60
C LEU A 237 -11.41 -8.28 18.20
N LEU A 238 -11.42 -7.18 17.44
CA LEU A 238 -10.87 -5.90 17.88
C LEU A 238 -11.51 -5.39 19.18
N SER A 239 -12.84 -5.33 19.22
CA SER A 239 -13.57 -4.75 20.37
C SER A 239 -13.44 -5.59 21.62
N ILE A 240 -13.41 -6.92 21.48
CA ILE A 240 -13.30 -7.85 22.60
C ILE A 240 -11.87 -7.89 23.11
N ASN A 241 -10.90 -8.01 22.21
CA ASN A 241 -9.49 -8.07 22.56
C ASN A 241 -9.03 -6.80 23.30
N THR A 242 -9.43 -5.60 22.81
CA THR A 242 -9.15 -4.32 23.47
C THR A 242 -9.72 -4.28 24.89
N LYS A 243 -10.95 -4.74 25.12
CA LYS A 243 -11.55 -4.79 26.44
C LYS A 243 -10.81 -5.73 27.41
N PHE A 244 -10.36 -6.87 26.93
CA PHE A 244 -9.57 -7.80 27.72
C PHE A 244 -8.22 -7.20 28.10
N MET A 245 -7.54 -6.54 27.18
CA MET A 245 -6.29 -5.83 27.45
C MET A 245 -6.47 -4.75 28.52
N GLU A 246 -7.53 -3.96 28.45
CA GLU A 246 -7.83 -2.93 29.46
C GLU A 246 -8.15 -3.54 30.84
N SER A 247 -8.85 -4.68 30.85
CA SER A 247 -9.30 -5.32 32.11
C SER A 247 -8.22 -6.16 32.81
N ILE A 248 -7.32 -6.77 32.03
CA ILE A 248 -6.27 -7.69 32.54
C ILE A 248 -4.95 -7.48 31.77
N PRO A 249 -4.30 -6.30 31.86
CA PRO A 249 -3.17 -5.91 31.03
C PRO A 249 -1.90 -6.77 31.18
N ASN A 250 -1.81 -7.58 32.27
CA ASN A 250 -0.64 -8.40 32.58
C ASN A 250 -0.68 -9.80 31.97
N LYS A 251 -1.59 -10.04 31.00
CA LYS A 251 -1.70 -11.31 30.29
C LYS A 251 -1.14 -11.18 28.86
N GLU A 252 -0.64 -12.29 28.35
CA GLU A 252 -0.26 -12.43 26.95
C GLU A 252 -1.51 -12.82 26.13
N PHE A 253 -1.80 -12.09 25.07
CA PHE A 253 -2.95 -12.34 24.20
C PHE A 253 -2.51 -12.97 22.89
N ILE A 254 -3.22 -14.03 22.48
CA ILE A 254 -2.98 -14.74 21.22
C ILE A 254 -4.28 -14.77 20.43
N ILE A 255 -4.26 -14.29 19.20
CA ILE A 255 -5.39 -14.36 18.27
C ILE A 255 -5.14 -15.54 17.33
N TYR A 256 -6.01 -16.52 17.39
CA TYR A 256 -6.05 -17.69 16.52
C TYR A 256 -6.98 -17.37 15.35
N ALA A 257 -6.40 -16.90 14.26
CA ALA A 257 -7.14 -16.49 13.06
C ALA A 257 -7.37 -17.66 12.12
N ASP A 258 -8.50 -17.67 11.41
CA ASP A 258 -8.77 -18.62 10.35
C ASP A 258 -7.95 -18.25 9.09
N ASN A 259 -7.44 -19.24 8.36
CA ASN A 259 -6.64 -19.03 7.15
C ASN A 259 -7.55 -19.06 5.91
N ASP A 260 -8.46 -18.11 5.82
CA ASP A 260 -9.43 -17.98 4.73
C ASP A 260 -8.80 -17.51 3.43
N ALA A 261 -9.17 -18.08 2.28
CA ALA A 261 -8.72 -17.69 0.95
C ALA A 261 -8.98 -16.20 0.61
N ASN A 262 -9.93 -15.55 1.29
CA ASN A 262 -10.25 -14.12 1.10
C ASN A 262 -9.44 -13.18 2.00
N GLY A 263 -8.63 -13.71 2.94
CA GLY A 263 -7.76 -12.96 3.86
C GLY A 263 -8.48 -12.02 4.85
N ILE A 264 -9.81 -12.14 5.00
CA ILE A 264 -10.58 -11.25 5.91
C ILE A 264 -10.27 -11.57 7.36
N GLY A 265 -10.17 -12.85 7.73
CA GLY A 265 -9.83 -13.30 9.08
C GLY A 265 -8.46 -12.78 9.51
N GLU A 266 -7.43 -12.99 8.68
CA GLU A 266 -6.08 -12.49 8.91
C GLU A 266 -6.03 -10.96 9.11
N LYS A 267 -6.65 -10.22 8.20
CA LYS A 267 -6.69 -8.75 8.27
C LYS A 267 -7.33 -8.25 9.56
N LYS A 268 -8.44 -8.84 10.00
CA LYS A 268 -9.14 -8.46 11.23
C LYS A 268 -8.36 -8.87 12.49
N ALA A 269 -7.66 -9.97 12.45
CA ALA A 269 -6.77 -10.40 13.52
C ALA A 269 -5.58 -9.42 13.68
N ILE A 270 -4.96 -9.00 12.58
CA ILE A 270 -3.90 -7.99 12.58
C ILE A 270 -4.41 -6.65 13.13
N GLU A 271 -5.58 -6.16 12.67
CA GLU A 271 -6.19 -4.93 13.21
C GLU A 271 -6.41 -4.99 14.72
N ALA A 272 -6.82 -6.15 15.24
CA ALA A 272 -7.02 -6.35 16.68
C ALA A 272 -5.68 -6.40 17.42
N ALA A 273 -4.71 -7.15 16.91
CA ALA A 273 -3.40 -7.32 17.49
C ALA A 273 -2.61 -6.01 17.58
N GLN A 274 -2.66 -5.18 16.55
CA GLN A 274 -2.02 -3.86 16.54
C GLN A 274 -2.43 -2.96 17.71
N LYS A 275 -3.67 -3.10 18.22
CA LYS A 275 -4.18 -2.29 19.35
C LYS A 275 -3.98 -2.94 20.70
N SER A 276 -3.77 -4.23 20.75
CA SER A 276 -3.67 -4.99 21.99
C SER A 276 -2.31 -5.64 22.22
N ASN A 277 -1.37 -5.44 21.32
CA ASN A 277 -0.07 -6.10 21.32
C ASN A 277 -0.19 -7.64 21.42
N ALA A 278 -1.24 -8.20 20.83
CA ALA A 278 -1.47 -9.64 20.80
C ALA A 278 -0.62 -10.30 19.71
N GLU A 279 -0.21 -11.54 19.96
CA GLU A 279 0.36 -12.40 18.92
C GLU A 279 -0.75 -12.89 18.00
N VAL A 280 -0.50 -12.97 16.68
CA VAL A 280 -1.43 -13.57 15.73
C VAL A 280 -0.83 -14.84 15.17
N VAL A 281 -1.60 -15.93 15.25
CA VAL A 281 -1.25 -17.22 14.67
C VAL A 281 -2.39 -17.74 13.81
N MET A 282 -2.05 -18.50 12.77
CA MET A 282 -3.03 -19.13 11.86
C MET A 282 -2.57 -20.54 11.47
N PRO A 283 -3.47 -21.38 10.95
CA PRO A 283 -3.10 -22.67 10.36
C PRO A 283 -2.15 -22.47 9.18
N THR A 284 -1.30 -23.46 8.91
CA THR A 284 -0.36 -23.43 7.78
C THR A 284 -1.05 -23.58 6.42
N GLU A 285 -2.16 -24.29 6.36
CA GLU A 285 -2.90 -24.62 5.14
C GLU A 285 -3.98 -23.57 4.86
N GLU A 286 -4.04 -23.08 3.62
CA GLU A 286 -5.07 -22.14 3.17
C GLU A 286 -6.46 -22.81 3.15
N GLY A 287 -7.47 -22.08 3.61
CA GLY A 287 -8.85 -22.57 3.66
C GLY A 287 -9.19 -23.41 4.89
N MET A 288 -8.27 -23.56 5.85
CA MET A 288 -8.48 -24.32 7.08
C MET A 288 -8.61 -23.44 8.32
N ASP A 289 -9.43 -23.89 9.27
CA ASP A 289 -9.35 -23.47 10.66
C ASP A 289 -8.52 -24.46 11.49
N PHE A 290 -8.21 -24.15 12.74
CA PHE A 290 -7.39 -25.02 13.60
C PHE A 290 -8.08 -26.35 13.97
N ASN A 291 -9.42 -26.40 13.95
CA ASN A 291 -10.15 -27.64 14.14
C ASN A 291 -10.01 -28.56 12.93
N ASP A 292 -10.16 -28.00 11.73
CA ASP A 292 -10.01 -28.74 10.48
C ASP A 292 -8.56 -29.21 10.28
N GLN A 293 -7.56 -28.37 10.61
CA GLN A 293 -6.15 -28.76 10.56
C GLN A 293 -5.87 -29.94 11.50
N LYS A 294 -6.30 -29.86 12.75
CA LYS A 294 -6.10 -30.94 13.73
C LYS A 294 -6.79 -32.23 13.30
N ALA A 295 -7.96 -32.14 12.68
CA ALA A 295 -8.66 -33.31 12.14
C ALA A 295 -7.87 -34.03 11.04
N VAL A 296 -7.11 -33.29 10.24
CA VAL A 296 -6.31 -33.85 9.12
C VAL A 296 -4.92 -34.29 9.59
N THR A 297 -4.24 -33.48 10.39
CA THR A 297 -2.83 -33.68 10.77
C THR A 297 -2.63 -34.40 12.09
N GLY A 298 -3.65 -34.40 12.96
CA GLY A 298 -3.57 -34.87 14.35
C GLY A 298 -2.99 -33.86 15.34
N GLU A 299 -2.43 -32.75 14.86
CA GLU A 299 -1.72 -31.73 15.65
C GLU A 299 -2.16 -30.31 15.29
N ILE A 300 -1.95 -29.36 16.21
CA ILE A 300 -2.11 -27.92 15.94
C ILE A 300 -0.75 -27.37 15.51
N ILE A 301 -0.62 -27.04 14.24
CA ILE A 301 0.58 -26.43 13.67
C ILE A 301 0.29 -24.96 13.42
N THR A 302 1.02 -24.07 14.07
CA THR A 302 0.80 -22.63 13.97
C THR A 302 1.81 -21.97 13.03
N LYS A 303 1.32 -21.10 12.16
CA LYS A 303 2.12 -20.11 11.43
C LYS A 303 1.94 -18.77 12.11
N LYS A 304 3.05 -18.18 12.58
CA LYS A 304 3.01 -16.82 13.14
C LYS A 304 2.79 -15.81 12.02
N VAL A 305 1.88 -14.87 12.24
CA VAL A 305 1.61 -13.75 11.34
C VAL A 305 2.41 -12.55 11.82
N ASP A 306 3.12 -11.91 10.92
CA ASP A 306 3.81 -10.67 11.22
C ASP A 306 2.80 -9.54 11.41
N VAL A 307 2.78 -8.93 12.60
CA VAL A 307 1.86 -7.84 12.93
C VAL A 307 2.65 -6.54 12.83
N PRO A 308 2.42 -5.75 11.77
CA PRO A 308 3.12 -4.48 11.63
C PRO A 308 2.74 -3.53 12.77
N ASP A 309 3.69 -2.68 13.19
CA ASP A 309 3.44 -1.64 14.20
C ASP A 309 2.20 -0.82 13.86
N LEU A 310 1.44 -0.42 14.87
CA LEU A 310 0.29 0.44 14.70
C LEU A 310 0.74 1.79 14.15
N VAL A 311 0.34 2.11 12.94
CA VAL A 311 0.61 3.42 12.34
C VAL A 311 -0.48 4.39 12.77
N GLU A 312 -0.14 5.32 13.65
CA GLU A 312 -1.02 6.43 14.01
C GLU A 312 -0.92 7.51 12.93
N TYR A 313 -1.95 7.60 12.10
CA TYR A 313 -2.08 8.68 11.15
C TYR A 313 -2.56 9.96 11.83
N GLU A 314 -1.97 11.10 11.46
CA GLU A 314 -2.51 12.42 11.79
C GLU A 314 -3.91 12.61 11.22
N LYS A 315 -4.84 13.06 12.04
CA LYS A 315 -6.25 13.22 11.69
C LYS A 315 -6.73 14.63 11.96
N THR A 316 -7.69 15.06 11.16
CA THR A 316 -8.48 16.27 11.45
C THR A 316 -9.29 16.11 12.73
N THR A 317 -9.80 17.20 13.28
CA THR A 317 -10.73 17.19 14.43
C THR A 317 -11.99 16.34 14.18
N GLN A 318 -12.32 16.07 12.91
CA GLN A 318 -13.45 15.23 12.50
C GLN A 318 -13.03 13.75 12.29
N GLY A 319 -11.80 13.36 12.62
CA GLY A 319 -11.30 11.99 12.53
C GLY A 319 -10.87 11.54 11.13
N ARG A 320 -10.77 12.44 10.13
CA ARG A 320 -10.31 12.12 8.77
C ARG A 320 -8.79 12.15 8.70
N ILE A 321 -8.16 11.18 8.08
CA ILE A 321 -6.71 11.15 7.84
C ILE A 321 -6.34 12.35 6.96
N MET A 322 -5.28 13.08 7.35
CA MET A 322 -4.79 14.26 6.63
C MET A 322 -3.80 13.87 5.54
N ALA A 323 -3.71 14.71 4.49
CA ALA A 323 -2.73 14.54 3.40
C ALA A 323 -1.39 15.17 3.80
N THR A 324 -0.76 14.67 4.87
CA THR A 324 0.53 15.16 5.38
C THR A 324 1.68 14.26 4.93
N THR A 325 2.88 14.82 4.86
CA THR A 325 4.10 14.08 4.53
C THR A 325 4.34 12.95 5.53
N ASP A 326 4.06 13.20 6.81
CA ASP A 326 4.24 12.22 7.88
C ASP A 326 3.31 11.01 7.72
N ASN A 327 2.06 11.25 7.30
CA ASN A 327 1.13 10.17 7.01
C ASN A 327 1.56 9.33 5.79
N TYR A 328 2.11 9.95 4.74
CA TYR A 328 2.67 9.19 3.60
C TYR A 328 3.92 8.42 4.01
N HIS A 329 4.80 9.02 4.79
CA HIS A 329 6.00 8.34 5.31
C HIS A 329 5.63 7.17 6.21
N ALA A 330 4.64 7.34 7.10
CA ALA A 330 4.11 6.29 7.93
C ALA A 330 3.53 5.13 7.12
N LEU A 331 2.75 5.43 6.06
CA LEU A 331 2.25 4.41 5.12
C LEU A 331 3.40 3.65 4.45
N MET A 332 4.39 4.37 3.93
CA MET A 332 5.54 3.76 3.25
C MET A 332 6.33 2.85 4.18
N LYS A 333 6.52 3.27 5.43
CA LYS A 333 7.17 2.46 6.47
C LYS A 333 6.40 1.16 6.74
N THR A 334 5.05 1.24 6.85
CA THR A 334 4.18 0.07 7.09
C THR A 334 4.34 -1.01 6.02
N TYR A 335 4.49 -0.60 4.77
CA TYR A 335 4.64 -1.50 3.62
C TYR A 335 6.10 -1.73 3.22
N ASN A 336 7.05 -1.25 4.04
CA ASN A 336 8.50 -1.31 3.75
C ASN A 336 8.85 -0.77 2.35
N ILE A 337 8.15 0.31 1.94
CA ILE A 337 8.35 0.96 0.64
C ILE A 337 9.58 1.87 0.75
N GLN A 338 10.51 1.70 -0.18
CA GLN A 338 11.67 2.55 -0.32
C GLN A 338 11.36 3.68 -1.32
N CYS A 339 11.76 4.90 -0.98
CA CYS A 339 11.64 6.07 -1.83
C CYS A 339 12.96 6.83 -1.79
N TYR A 340 13.62 6.96 -2.94
CA TYR A 340 14.89 7.64 -3.03
C TYR A 340 14.99 8.49 -4.31
N TYR A 341 15.80 9.53 -4.25
CA TYR A 341 16.16 10.36 -5.39
C TYR A 341 17.48 9.85 -6.00
N ASP A 342 17.40 9.25 -7.19
CA ASP A 342 18.59 8.82 -7.94
C ASP A 342 19.31 10.06 -8.49
N VAL A 343 20.48 10.38 -7.91
CA VAL A 343 21.26 11.56 -8.29
C VAL A 343 21.87 11.46 -9.68
N ILE A 344 21.98 10.25 -10.25
CA ILE A 344 22.42 10.05 -11.63
C ILE A 344 21.26 10.26 -12.59
N LYS A 345 20.15 9.52 -12.41
CA LYS A 345 18.98 9.60 -13.30
C LYS A 345 18.13 10.86 -13.11
N LYS A 346 18.41 11.65 -12.06
CA LYS A 346 17.70 12.90 -11.74
C LYS A 346 16.19 12.69 -11.56
N ARG A 347 15.80 11.61 -10.90
CA ARG A 347 14.39 11.28 -10.65
C ARG A 347 14.19 10.53 -9.36
N ILE A 348 12.96 10.57 -8.85
CA ILE A 348 12.54 9.77 -7.70
C ILE A 348 12.25 8.34 -8.18
N GLU A 349 12.81 7.37 -7.51
CA GLU A 349 12.52 5.95 -7.68
C GLU A 349 11.82 5.39 -6.44
N ILE A 350 10.85 4.48 -6.66
CA ILE A 350 10.06 3.82 -5.62
C ILE A 350 10.29 2.33 -5.76
N GLU A 351 10.52 1.66 -4.64
CA GLU A 351 10.60 0.20 -4.58
C GLU A 351 9.54 -0.33 -3.60
N ILE A 352 8.62 -1.14 -4.10
CA ILE A 352 7.56 -1.77 -3.32
C ILE A 352 7.88 -3.26 -3.23
N PRO A 353 8.07 -3.82 -2.01
CA PRO A 353 8.36 -5.24 -1.83
C PRO A 353 7.29 -6.13 -2.47
N ASN A 354 7.75 -7.22 -3.10
CA ASN A 354 6.88 -8.21 -3.76
C ASN A 354 6.04 -7.70 -4.95
N PHE A 355 6.15 -6.43 -5.33
CA PHE A 355 5.51 -5.89 -6.52
C PHE A 355 6.49 -5.94 -7.70
N LYS A 356 6.13 -6.68 -8.77
CA LYS A 356 6.96 -6.87 -9.96
C LYS A 356 6.24 -6.36 -11.21
N PRO A 357 6.35 -5.09 -11.54
CA PRO A 357 5.77 -4.52 -12.74
C PRO A 357 6.53 -4.95 -14.00
N ILE A 358 5.92 -4.71 -15.16
CA ILE A 358 6.61 -4.81 -16.45
C ILE A 358 7.77 -3.81 -16.47
N ALA A 359 8.94 -4.23 -16.92
CA ALA A 359 10.18 -3.44 -16.87
C ALA A 359 10.04 -2.04 -17.51
N ASP A 360 9.41 -1.97 -18.66
CA ASP A 360 9.21 -0.72 -19.41
C ASP A 360 8.26 0.27 -18.73
N LEU A 361 7.41 -0.21 -17.82
CA LEU A 361 6.41 0.58 -17.09
C LEU A 361 6.73 0.69 -15.59
N LYS A 362 7.91 0.29 -15.17
CA LYS A 362 8.29 0.13 -13.76
C LYS A 362 7.96 1.37 -12.92
N ASP A 363 8.39 2.53 -13.36
CA ASP A 363 8.28 3.76 -12.55
C ASP A 363 6.82 4.20 -12.37
N GLU A 364 6.05 4.20 -13.46
CA GLU A 364 4.63 4.54 -13.45
C GLU A 364 3.82 3.53 -12.61
N ALA A 365 4.11 2.24 -12.77
CA ALA A 365 3.42 1.17 -12.07
C ALA A 365 3.65 1.20 -10.55
N HIS A 366 4.87 1.50 -10.08
CA HIS A 366 5.14 1.67 -8.65
C HIS A 366 4.38 2.85 -8.06
N LEU A 367 4.28 3.95 -8.80
CA LEU A 367 3.53 5.12 -8.36
C LEU A 367 2.03 4.84 -8.27
N VAL A 368 1.46 4.17 -9.28
CA VAL A 368 0.05 3.75 -9.25
C VAL A 368 -0.23 2.79 -8.09
N GLU A 369 0.67 1.84 -7.82
CA GLU A 369 0.47 0.94 -6.68
C GLU A 369 0.60 1.68 -5.33
N LEU A 370 1.50 2.65 -5.21
CA LEU A 370 1.56 3.52 -4.03
C LEU A 370 0.26 4.32 -3.84
N GLU A 371 -0.31 4.87 -4.91
CA GLU A 371 -1.61 5.54 -4.88
C GLU A 371 -2.73 4.56 -4.45
N ASN A 372 -2.72 3.32 -4.95
CA ASN A 372 -3.65 2.27 -4.54
C ASN A 372 -3.51 1.92 -3.04
N LEU A 373 -2.29 1.83 -2.53
CA LEU A 373 -2.04 1.60 -1.11
C LEU A 373 -2.55 2.77 -0.25
N CYS A 374 -2.40 4.02 -0.71
CA CYS A 374 -3.03 5.16 -0.06
C CYS A 374 -4.55 5.00 0.03
N ILE A 375 -5.20 4.64 -1.08
CA ILE A 375 -6.67 4.44 -1.14
C ILE A 375 -7.10 3.31 -0.20
N LYS A 376 -6.41 2.16 -0.23
CA LYS A 376 -6.70 1.00 0.63
C LYS A 376 -6.61 1.33 2.13
N ASN A 377 -5.75 2.28 2.50
CA ASN A 377 -5.52 2.72 3.88
C ASN A 377 -6.24 4.03 4.24
N PHE A 378 -7.15 4.52 3.38
CA PHE A 378 -7.89 5.77 3.56
C PHE A 378 -7.00 7.02 3.68
N VAL A 379 -5.74 6.94 3.27
CA VAL A 379 -4.83 8.09 3.16
C VAL A 379 -5.16 8.83 1.86
N PRO A 380 -5.35 10.17 1.87
CA PRO A 380 -5.62 10.91 0.65
C PRO A 380 -4.44 10.80 -0.33
N HIS A 381 -4.67 10.30 -1.55
CA HIS A 381 -3.60 10.00 -2.52
C HIS A 381 -3.16 11.20 -3.38
N GLN A 382 -3.96 12.28 -3.43
CA GLN A 382 -3.77 13.39 -4.39
C GLN A 382 -2.44 14.13 -4.26
N ARG A 383 -1.80 14.11 -3.09
CA ARG A 383 -0.53 14.80 -2.81
C ARG A 383 0.65 13.87 -2.62
N VAL A 384 0.49 12.57 -2.83
CA VAL A 384 1.56 11.59 -2.60
C VAL A 384 2.80 11.88 -3.47
N ARG A 385 2.60 12.27 -4.73
CA ARG A 385 3.70 12.65 -5.65
C ARG A 385 4.52 13.85 -5.14
N ASP A 386 3.86 14.84 -4.57
CA ASP A 386 4.54 16.00 -4.00
C ASP A 386 5.24 15.66 -2.69
N ALA A 387 4.62 14.83 -1.86
CA ALA A 387 5.20 14.37 -0.60
C ALA A 387 6.48 13.54 -0.82
N MET A 388 6.56 12.73 -1.88
CA MET A 388 7.75 11.97 -2.22
C MET A 388 8.99 12.86 -2.44
N LYS A 389 8.82 14.10 -2.94
CA LYS A 389 9.93 15.06 -3.09
C LYS A 389 10.57 15.45 -1.74
N ILE A 390 9.83 15.28 -0.64
CA ILE A 390 10.30 15.57 0.72
C ILE A 390 10.81 14.29 1.40
N ILE A 391 10.16 13.17 1.13
CA ILE A 391 10.46 11.87 1.77
C ILE A 391 11.69 11.22 1.16
N ALA A 392 11.91 11.40 -0.15
CA ALA A 392 12.98 10.72 -0.89
C ALA A 392 14.36 11.09 -0.32
N GLN A 393 15.14 10.07 0.00
CA GLN A 393 16.53 10.19 0.41
C GLN A 393 17.43 10.21 -0.83
N GLU A 394 18.52 10.97 -0.78
CA GLU A 394 19.52 10.92 -1.85
C GLU A 394 20.15 9.54 -1.98
N HIS A 395 20.24 9.07 -3.21
CA HIS A 395 20.83 7.80 -3.56
C HIS A 395 21.73 7.95 -4.78
N ASN A 396 23.01 7.65 -4.60
CA ASN A 396 23.98 7.59 -5.69
C ASN A 396 24.28 6.13 -6.02
N PRO A 397 23.65 5.54 -7.05
CA PRO A 397 23.84 4.13 -7.36
C PRO A 397 25.24 3.82 -7.89
N VAL A 398 25.91 4.78 -8.58
CA VAL A 398 27.25 4.60 -9.12
C VAL A 398 28.29 4.60 -8.00
N ALA A 399 28.29 5.62 -7.14
CA ALA A 399 29.22 5.69 -6.02
C ALA A 399 29.08 4.47 -5.10
N ARG A 400 27.83 4.07 -4.77
CA ARG A 400 27.57 2.87 -3.96
C ARG A 400 28.07 1.58 -4.64
N TRP A 401 27.97 1.48 -5.95
CA TRP A 401 28.47 0.33 -6.66
C TRP A 401 30.01 0.30 -6.66
N ILE A 402 30.68 1.43 -6.87
CA ILE A 402 32.14 1.52 -6.78
C ILE A 402 32.61 1.12 -5.37
N ASP A 403 31.94 1.65 -4.31
CA ASP A 403 32.26 1.35 -2.92
C ASP A 403 31.77 -0.02 -2.43
N SER A 404 31.04 -0.78 -3.25
CA SER A 404 30.45 -2.05 -2.80
C SER A 404 31.48 -3.10 -2.38
N LYS A 405 32.68 -3.00 -2.91
CA LYS A 405 33.85 -3.79 -2.52
C LYS A 405 35.09 -2.88 -2.52
N PRO A 406 35.89 -2.92 -1.47
CA PRO A 406 37.16 -2.19 -1.45
C PRO A 406 38.13 -2.74 -2.52
N TRP A 407 39.03 -1.89 -2.98
CA TRP A 407 40.07 -2.31 -3.87
C TRP A 407 40.94 -3.43 -3.24
N ASP A 408 41.18 -4.48 -3.98
CA ASP A 408 41.88 -5.68 -3.53
C ASP A 408 43.42 -5.58 -3.64
N GLY A 409 43.98 -4.42 -4.02
CA GLY A 409 45.41 -4.18 -4.20
C GLY A 409 45.96 -4.64 -5.55
N VAL A 410 45.11 -5.18 -6.43
CA VAL A 410 45.51 -5.60 -7.78
C VAL A 410 45.21 -4.48 -8.78
N SER A 411 46.25 -3.92 -9.40
CA SER A 411 46.07 -2.87 -10.40
C SER A 411 45.47 -3.44 -11.70
N ARG A 412 44.35 -2.86 -12.13
CA ARG A 412 43.63 -3.22 -13.36
C ARG A 412 43.54 -2.07 -14.36
N VAL A 413 43.77 -0.84 -13.91
CA VAL A 413 43.69 0.35 -14.76
C VAL A 413 44.71 0.29 -15.90
N THR A 414 45.92 -0.22 -15.66
CA THR A 414 46.92 -0.35 -16.70
C THR A 414 46.49 -1.38 -17.74
N ASP A 415 46.06 -2.56 -17.31
CA ASP A 415 45.61 -3.64 -18.21
C ASP A 415 44.38 -3.19 -19.01
N PHE A 416 43.47 -2.42 -18.39
CA PHE A 416 42.34 -1.81 -19.08
C PHE A 416 42.79 -0.81 -20.15
N CYS A 417 43.78 0.05 -19.86
CA CYS A 417 44.33 0.96 -20.86
C CYS A 417 44.98 0.21 -22.03
N ASP A 418 45.52 -0.97 -21.79
CA ASP A 418 46.17 -1.80 -22.83
C ASP A 418 45.19 -2.56 -23.72
N THR A 419 43.89 -2.53 -23.40
CA THR A 419 42.83 -2.98 -24.32
C THR A 419 42.67 -2.07 -25.54
N VAL A 420 43.28 -0.88 -25.51
CA VAL A 420 43.32 0.09 -26.61
C VAL A 420 44.73 0.22 -27.12
N THR A 421 44.94 0.00 -28.42
CA THR A 421 46.20 0.28 -29.11
C THR A 421 46.13 1.64 -29.79
N ALA A 422 47.09 2.51 -29.50
CA ALA A 422 47.12 3.88 -30.04
C ALA A 422 48.51 4.19 -30.65
N GLU A 423 48.59 5.24 -31.47
CA GLU A 423 49.85 5.70 -32.07
C GLU A 423 50.89 6.08 -31.00
N ASP A 424 50.45 6.74 -29.91
CA ASP A 424 51.27 7.11 -28.77
C ASP A 424 50.74 6.42 -27.49
N ASN A 425 51.45 5.39 -27.06
CA ASN A 425 51.09 4.62 -25.87
C ASN A 425 51.26 5.41 -24.57
N ARG A 426 52.22 6.32 -24.47
CA ARG A 426 52.43 7.15 -23.27
C ARG A 426 51.27 8.14 -23.14
N LEU A 427 50.89 8.82 -24.21
CA LEU A 427 49.77 9.72 -24.26
C LEU A 427 48.46 8.97 -23.95
N LYS A 428 48.29 7.77 -24.51
CA LYS A 428 47.13 6.90 -24.24
C LYS A 428 46.96 6.65 -22.73
N HIS A 429 47.94 6.13 -22.05
CA HIS A 429 47.84 5.85 -20.62
C HIS A 429 47.57 7.10 -19.80
N MET A 430 48.19 8.22 -20.15
CA MET A 430 47.98 9.48 -19.45
C MET A 430 46.52 10.00 -19.61
N LEU A 431 46.01 10.02 -20.83
CA LEU A 431 44.67 10.55 -21.11
C LEU A 431 43.54 9.64 -20.61
N MET A 432 43.70 8.31 -20.79
CA MET A 432 42.72 7.35 -20.30
C MET A 432 42.66 7.34 -18.78
N ARG A 433 43.78 7.39 -18.08
CA ARG A 433 43.77 7.50 -16.60
C ARG A 433 43.13 8.80 -16.13
N LYS A 434 43.44 9.94 -16.77
CA LYS A 434 42.77 11.22 -16.43
C LYS A 434 41.25 11.15 -16.60
N TRP A 435 40.81 10.53 -17.69
CA TRP A 435 39.39 10.39 -17.96
C TRP A 435 38.71 9.44 -16.96
N LEU A 436 39.31 8.30 -16.60
CA LEU A 436 38.82 7.41 -15.57
C LEU A 436 38.71 8.11 -14.22
N LEU A 437 39.71 8.90 -13.82
CA LEU A 437 39.68 9.71 -12.60
C LEU A 437 38.54 10.75 -12.63
N SER A 438 38.30 11.39 -13.79
CA SER A 438 37.19 12.36 -13.90
C SER A 438 35.83 11.67 -13.84
N CYS A 439 35.69 10.44 -14.35
CA CYS A 439 34.47 9.63 -14.18
C CYS A 439 34.19 9.31 -12.70
N VAL A 440 35.24 8.94 -11.94
CA VAL A 440 35.10 8.67 -10.50
C VAL A 440 34.76 9.98 -9.76
N ALA A 441 35.46 11.08 -10.07
CA ALA A 441 35.14 12.37 -9.47
C ALA A 441 33.68 12.78 -9.76
N ALA A 442 33.20 12.58 -10.99
CA ALA A 442 31.80 12.85 -11.35
C ALA A 442 30.82 12.00 -10.55
N ALA A 443 31.18 10.77 -10.18
CA ALA A 443 30.34 9.92 -9.35
C ALA A 443 30.30 10.34 -7.88
N PHE A 444 31.43 10.79 -7.30
CA PHE A 444 31.55 11.02 -5.86
C PHE A 444 31.35 12.47 -5.42
N GLU A 445 31.58 13.47 -6.30
CA GLU A 445 31.45 14.87 -5.95
C GLU A 445 29.99 15.29 -5.77
N VAL A 446 29.58 15.53 -4.53
CA VAL A 446 28.19 15.84 -4.15
C VAL A 446 27.68 17.11 -4.83
N ASP A 447 28.54 18.14 -4.90
CA ASP A 447 28.20 19.44 -5.49
C ASP A 447 28.37 19.49 -7.01
N GLY A 448 28.57 18.31 -7.64
CA GLY A 448 28.83 18.20 -9.07
C GLY A 448 30.26 18.53 -9.45
N VAL A 449 30.65 18.12 -10.64
CA VAL A 449 32.02 18.27 -11.16
C VAL A 449 32.06 19.14 -12.41
N SER A 450 33.11 19.97 -12.52
CA SER A 450 33.49 20.68 -13.76
C SER A 450 34.57 19.87 -14.46
N LEU A 451 34.28 19.32 -15.62
CA LEU A 451 35.24 18.50 -16.34
C LEU A 451 36.34 19.36 -16.98
N GLU A 452 37.59 18.91 -16.89
CA GLU A 452 38.74 19.56 -17.54
C GLU A 452 38.78 19.29 -19.04
N GLY A 453 38.19 18.17 -19.49
CA GLY A 453 38.11 17.80 -20.90
C GLY A 453 37.38 16.47 -21.11
N LEU A 454 37.19 16.08 -22.33
CA LEU A 454 36.59 14.81 -22.72
C LEU A 454 37.58 13.96 -23.53
N LEU A 455 37.54 12.65 -23.32
CA LEU A 455 38.35 11.71 -24.08
C LEU A 455 37.73 11.47 -25.46
N VAL A 456 38.53 11.64 -26.52
CA VAL A 456 38.07 11.46 -27.90
C VAL A 456 38.90 10.36 -28.58
N PHE A 457 38.24 9.27 -28.95
CA PHE A 457 38.86 8.23 -29.77
C PHE A 457 38.74 8.54 -31.26
N GLN A 458 39.87 8.80 -31.91
CA GLN A 458 39.99 9.01 -33.34
C GLN A 458 40.42 7.70 -34.01
N GLY A 459 39.63 7.14 -34.90
CA GLY A 459 39.95 5.88 -35.56
C GLY A 459 38.84 5.34 -36.44
N LYS A 460 39.16 4.38 -37.28
CA LYS A 460 38.27 3.81 -38.30
C LYS A 460 36.92 3.39 -37.71
N GLN A 461 35.90 3.44 -38.53
CA GLN A 461 34.58 2.88 -38.21
C GLN A 461 34.70 1.36 -38.03
N GLY A 462 33.96 0.78 -37.09
CA GLY A 462 33.95 -0.66 -36.88
C GLY A 462 34.99 -1.18 -35.87
N LEU A 463 35.85 -0.34 -35.28
CA LEU A 463 36.83 -0.74 -34.26
C LEU A 463 36.19 -1.19 -32.91
N GLY A 464 34.87 -1.05 -32.73
CA GLY A 464 34.20 -1.45 -31.50
C GLY A 464 34.25 -0.42 -30.36
N LYS A 465 34.50 0.88 -30.66
CA LYS A 465 34.65 1.97 -29.68
C LYS A 465 33.45 2.03 -28.71
N THR A 466 32.23 2.05 -29.22
CA THR A 466 30.99 2.08 -28.41
C THR A 466 30.80 0.81 -27.59
N LEU A 467 31.14 -0.37 -28.13
CA LEU A 467 31.04 -1.65 -27.41
C LEU A 467 32.02 -1.71 -26.23
N TRP A 468 33.24 -1.18 -26.44
CA TRP A 468 34.25 -1.06 -25.40
C TRP A 468 33.76 -0.18 -24.24
N LEU A 469 33.18 0.99 -24.55
CA LEU A 469 32.60 1.92 -23.58
C LEU A 469 31.40 1.32 -22.85
N LYS A 470 30.55 0.61 -23.57
CA LYS A 470 29.39 -0.11 -22.99
C LYS A 470 29.79 -1.04 -21.87
N ARG A 471 30.84 -1.83 -22.08
CA ARG A 471 31.31 -2.78 -21.07
C ARG A 471 31.87 -2.11 -19.84
N LEU A 472 32.55 -0.98 -20.02
CA LEU A 472 33.09 -0.18 -18.93
C LEU A 472 32.00 0.39 -18.00
N ALA A 473 30.88 0.81 -18.54
CA ALA A 473 29.80 1.46 -17.79
C ALA A 473 28.75 0.49 -17.21
N GLU A 474 29.03 -0.82 -17.20
CA GLU A 474 28.04 -1.81 -16.72
C GLU A 474 26.67 -1.66 -17.40
N PHE A 475 26.69 -1.78 -18.70
CA PHE A 475 25.64 -1.43 -19.65
C PHE A 475 24.20 -1.81 -19.26
N ASN A 476 24.00 -2.79 -18.39
CA ASN A 476 22.66 -3.20 -17.92
C ASN A 476 22.06 -2.27 -16.86
N LYS A 477 22.83 -1.31 -16.34
CA LYS A 477 22.39 -0.43 -15.24
C LYS A 477 21.83 0.92 -15.71
N GLY A 478 21.90 1.20 -17.02
CA GLY A 478 21.40 2.47 -17.59
C GLY A 478 22.21 3.70 -17.16
N TRP A 479 23.52 3.53 -16.98
CA TRP A 479 24.44 4.63 -16.61
C TRP A 479 25.15 5.24 -17.81
N LEU A 480 25.09 4.60 -18.97
CA LEU A 480 25.64 5.07 -20.22
C LEU A 480 24.55 5.58 -21.16
N LEU A 481 24.72 6.79 -21.65
CA LEU A 481 24.00 7.30 -22.82
C LEU A 481 24.83 7.10 -24.07
N GLU A 482 24.39 6.23 -24.96
CA GLU A 482 25.10 5.90 -26.20
C GLU A 482 24.71 6.83 -27.34
N GLY A 483 25.70 7.19 -28.18
CA GLY A 483 25.47 7.89 -29.44
C GLY A 483 24.68 9.20 -29.30
N ALA A 484 24.87 9.90 -28.20
CA ALA A 484 24.13 11.13 -27.93
C ALA A 484 24.47 12.22 -28.95
N THR A 485 23.45 12.86 -29.50
CA THR A 485 23.58 14.14 -30.18
C THR A 485 23.29 15.23 -29.17
N LEU A 486 24.30 15.96 -28.76
CA LEU A 486 24.14 17.04 -27.77
C LEU A 486 23.76 18.36 -28.48
N ASP A 487 22.52 18.77 -28.34
CA ASP A 487 22.08 20.13 -28.64
C ASP A 487 21.77 20.88 -27.34
N PRO A 488 22.67 21.81 -26.90
CA PRO A 488 22.46 22.56 -25.67
C PRO A 488 21.23 23.50 -25.69
N LYS A 489 20.59 23.71 -26.85
CA LYS A 489 19.33 24.46 -26.98
C LYS A 489 18.11 23.57 -26.81
N ASP A 490 18.26 22.28 -27.03
CA ASP A 490 17.21 21.30 -26.82
C ASP A 490 17.25 20.76 -25.39
N LYS A 491 16.24 21.11 -24.61
CA LYS A 491 16.12 20.71 -23.21
C LYS A 491 16.04 19.20 -23.01
N ASP A 492 15.46 18.47 -23.96
CA ASP A 492 15.36 17.02 -23.88
C ASP A 492 16.70 16.34 -24.13
N SER A 493 17.50 16.88 -25.05
CA SER A 493 18.88 16.47 -25.31
C SER A 493 19.74 16.68 -24.06
N VAL A 494 19.69 17.88 -23.46
CA VAL A 494 20.42 18.20 -22.22
C VAL A 494 19.95 17.29 -21.07
N LYS A 495 18.62 17.12 -20.89
CA LYS A 495 18.06 16.25 -19.84
C LYS A 495 18.57 14.80 -19.96
N LYS A 496 18.57 14.25 -21.17
CA LYS A 496 19.13 12.90 -21.42
C LYS A 496 20.59 12.84 -20.98
N ALA A 497 21.42 13.80 -21.38
CA ALA A 497 22.82 13.81 -21.05
C ALA A 497 23.09 13.95 -19.55
N VAL A 498 22.37 14.84 -18.83
CA VAL A 498 22.56 15.01 -17.37
C VAL A 498 22.02 13.87 -16.52
N SER A 499 21.21 12.98 -17.11
CA SER A 499 20.61 11.82 -16.44
C SER A 499 21.41 10.52 -16.61
N HIS A 500 22.68 10.62 -16.98
CA HIS A 500 23.60 9.47 -17.13
C HIS A 500 24.96 9.80 -16.54
N TRP A 501 25.65 8.77 -16.07
CA TRP A 501 27.02 8.90 -15.53
C TRP A 501 28.05 9.10 -16.64
N ILE A 502 27.98 8.32 -17.71
CA ILE A 502 28.84 8.44 -18.88
C ILE A 502 28.00 8.75 -20.10
N VAL A 503 28.43 9.75 -20.88
CA VAL A 503 27.74 10.20 -22.09
C VAL A 503 28.68 10.02 -23.28
N GLU A 504 28.34 9.13 -24.20
CA GLU A 504 29.02 9.01 -25.47
C GLU A 504 28.41 9.97 -26.48
N LEU A 505 29.19 10.95 -26.93
CA LEU A 505 28.79 11.78 -28.07
C LEU A 505 29.07 11.02 -29.35
N GLY A 506 28.02 10.63 -30.05
CA GLY A 506 28.09 10.05 -31.39
C GLY A 506 28.18 11.14 -32.44
N GLU A 507 28.83 10.82 -33.57
CA GLU A 507 28.90 11.70 -34.75
C GLU A 507 29.26 13.17 -34.44
N LEU A 508 30.37 13.38 -33.76
CA LEU A 508 30.90 14.73 -33.53
C LEU A 508 31.00 15.55 -34.83
N GLU A 509 31.13 14.87 -35.94
CA GLU A 509 31.22 15.46 -37.29
C GLU A 509 29.94 16.21 -37.70
N SER A 510 28.77 15.68 -37.32
CA SER A 510 27.48 16.33 -37.62
C SER A 510 27.15 17.46 -36.64
N THR A 511 27.70 17.40 -35.41
CA THR A 511 27.47 18.35 -34.30
C THR A 511 28.39 19.58 -34.39
N PHE A 512 29.55 19.47 -35.08
CA PHE A 512 30.58 20.52 -35.13
C PHE A 512 30.43 21.52 -36.26
N LYS A 513 29.31 22.19 -36.39
CA LYS A 513 29.33 23.54 -36.97
C LYS A 513 29.92 24.50 -35.93
N LYS A 514 30.87 25.37 -36.31
CA LYS A 514 31.68 26.22 -35.38
C LYS A 514 30.97 26.89 -34.18
N PRO A 515 29.68 27.30 -34.25
CA PRO A 515 28.99 27.84 -33.08
C PRO A 515 28.69 26.79 -32.01
N ASP A 516 28.54 25.51 -32.37
CA ASP A 516 28.09 24.46 -31.46
C ASP A 516 29.23 23.92 -30.56
N ILE A 517 30.47 23.98 -31.01
CA ILE A 517 31.67 23.60 -30.24
C ILE A 517 31.76 24.39 -28.92
N ASN A 518 31.52 25.70 -28.93
CA ASN A 518 31.60 26.51 -27.72
C ASN A 518 30.50 26.15 -26.71
N GLN A 519 29.34 25.72 -27.18
CA GLN A 519 28.24 25.28 -26.34
C GLN A 519 28.54 23.92 -25.70
N VAL A 520 29.12 22.98 -26.47
CA VAL A 520 29.61 21.69 -25.93
C VAL A 520 30.69 21.91 -24.87
N LYS A 521 31.64 22.83 -25.12
CA LYS A 521 32.66 23.23 -24.14
C LYS A 521 32.04 23.79 -22.86
N ALA A 522 31.05 24.66 -22.98
CA ALA A 522 30.31 25.19 -21.84
C ALA A 522 29.58 24.10 -21.08
N PHE A 523 28.93 23.18 -21.78
CA PHE A 523 28.23 22.04 -21.17
C PHE A 523 29.17 21.09 -20.40
N ILE A 524 30.34 20.79 -20.94
CA ILE A 524 31.36 19.94 -20.30
C ILE A 524 31.87 20.58 -19.01
N THR A 525 32.15 21.88 -19.05
CA THR A 525 32.71 22.62 -17.88
C THR A 525 31.63 23.09 -16.88
N ALA A 526 30.35 22.90 -17.17
CA ALA A 526 29.29 23.27 -16.27
C ALA A 526 29.24 22.32 -15.07
N LYS A 527 29.41 22.88 -13.86
CA LYS A 527 29.28 22.14 -12.59
C LYS A 527 27.86 21.75 -12.28
N SER A 528 26.90 22.47 -12.86
CA SER A 528 25.47 22.20 -12.75
C SER A 528 24.72 22.73 -13.98
N ASP A 529 23.56 22.18 -14.22
CA ASP A 529 22.66 22.55 -15.33
C ASP A 529 21.34 23.05 -14.80
N GLU A 530 21.01 24.31 -15.10
CA GLU A 530 19.73 24.91 -14.72
C GLU A 530 18.70 24.64 -15.81
N MET A 531 17.69 23.85 -15.49
CA MET A 531 16.61 23.54 -16.42
C MET A 531 15.26 23.43 -15.75
N ARG A 532 14.20 23.70 -16.51
CA ARG A 532 12.82 23.46 -16.09
C ARG A 532 12.28 22.25 -16.86
N LEU A 533 12.00 21.17 -16.15
CA LEU A 533 11.36 20.00 -16.74
C LEU A 533 9.93 20.30 -17.18
N PRO A 534 9.39 19.57 -18.18
CA PRO A 534 7.98 19.65 -18.55
C PRO A 534 7.09 19.53 -17.31
N TYR A 535 6.08 20.40 -17.21
CA TYR A 535 5.11 20.45 -16.11
C TYR A 535 5.65 20.93 -14.76
N GLU A 536 6.94 21.23 -14.60
CA GLU A 536 7.46 21.87 -13.39
C GLU A 536 7.25 23.40 -13.43
N ARG A 537 6.95 23.97 -12.25
CA ARG A 537 6.68 25.42 -12.11
C ARG A 537 7.95 26.25 -12.00
N THR A 538 9.04 25.65 -11.54
CA THR A 538 10.31 26.32 -11.23
C THR A 538 11.47 25.71 -12.01
N PHE A 539 12.52 26.50 -12.21
CA PHE A 539 13.80 26.00 -12.66
C PHE A 539 14.46 25.22 -11.52
N THR A 540 15.10 24.11 -11.86
CA THR A 540 15.88 23.29 -10.91
C THR A 540 17.32 23.27 -11.39
N ASN A 541 18.25 23.42 -10.45
CA ASN A 541 19.67 23.32 -10.72
C ASN A 541 20.14 21.89 -10.45
N TYR A 542 20.45 21.16 -11.49
CA TYR A 542 20.91 19.77 -11.41
C TYR A 542 22.41 19.71 -11.36
N GLN A 543 23.00 19.15 -10.29
CA GLN A 543 24.44 18.95 -10.15
C GLN A 543 24.96 18.00 -11.23
N SER A 544 26.14 18.27 -11.76
CA SER A 544 26.77 17.45 -12.81
C SER A 544 27.47 16.22 -12.23
N HIS A 545 26.85 15.06 -12.39
CA HIS A 545 27.43 13.74 -12.03
C HIS A 545 27.78 12.93 -13.28
N ARG A 546 28.16 13.60 -14.36
CA ARG A 546 28.45 12.96 -15.64
C ARG A 546 29.89 13.18 -16.09
N ASP A 547 30.41 12.25 -16.86
CA ASP A 547 31.59 12.45 -17.69
C ASP A 547 31.26 12.21 -19.16
N VAL A 548 32.06 12.77 -20.05
CA VAL A 548 31.81 12.76 -21.49
C VAL A 548 32.94 12.04 -22.22
N PHE A 549 32.54 11.15 -23.12
CA PHE A 549 33.38 10.46 -24.06
C PHE A 549 32.93 10.76 -25.49
N ALA A 550 33.82 10.75 -26.44
CA ALA A 550 33.47 10.92 -27.83
C ALA A 550 34.25 9.99 -28.76
N SER A 551 33.62 9.66 -29.87
CA SER A 551 34.30 8.91 -30.93
C SER A 551 34.16 9.62 -32.27
N VAL A 552 35.24 9.70 -33.05
CA VAL A 552 35.26 10.31 -34.38
C VAL A 552 35.97 9.37 -35.37
N THR A 553 35.58 9.47 -36.63
CA THR A 553 36.14 8.68 -37.74
C THR A 553 37.25 9.44 -38.44
N GLU A 554 37.06 10.75 -38.60
CA GLU A 554 38.02 11.61 -39.33
C GLU A 554 39.15 12.11 -38.40
N PRO A 555 40.42 11.92 -38.75
CA PRO A 555 41.54 12.29 -37.88
C PRO A 555 41.77 13.79 -37.70
N ASP A 556 41.28 14.62 -38.62
CA ASP A 556 41.58 16.05 -38.67
C ASP A 556 40.51 16.96 -38.09
N LEU A 557 39.41 16.39 -37.64
CA LEU A 557 38.24 17.16 -37.11
C LEU A 557 38.60 18.05 -35.91
N LEU A 558 39.57 17.64 -35.10
CA LEU A 558 40.04 18.34 -33.87
C LEU A 558 41.32 19.18 -34.11
N MET A 559 41.87 19.17 -35.32
CA MET A 559 43.16 19.78 -35.66
C MET A 559 42.99 21.18 -36.28
N ASP A 560 42.11 22.04 -35.76
CA ASP A 560 41.98 23.39 -36.30
C ASP A 560 43.10 24.35 -35.93
N GLY A 561 44.27 23.83 -35.55
CA GLY A 561 45.52 24.60 -35.31
C GLY A 561 45.48 25.50 -34.06
N ARG A 562 44.38 25.52 -33.30
CA ARG A 562 44.19 26.34 -32.08
C ARG A 562 44.27 25.56 -30.78
N GLY A 563 44.44 24.22 -30.83
CA GLY A 563 44.74 23.35 -29.70
C GLY A 563 43.78 23.54 -28.49
N ASP A 564 42.51 23.16 -28.64
CA ASP A 564 41.64 23.25 -27.48
C ASP A 564 41.94 22.17 -26.44
N ARG A 565 42.44 22.58 -25.30
CA ARG A 565 42.86 21.72 -24.18
C ARG A 565 41.75 20.80 -23.63
N ARG A 566 40.50 21.04 -23.99
CA ARG A 566 39.35 20.28 -23.51
C ARG A 566 39.05 19.01 -24.32
N PHE A 567 39.63 18.89 -25.52
CA PHE A 567 39.50 17.67 -26.35
C PHE A 567 40.76 16.85 -26.26
N TRP A 568 40.70 15.72 -25.55
CA TRP A 568 41.81 14.81 -25.36
C TRP A 568 41.82 13.76 -26.46
N GLY A 569 42.27 14.15 -27.64
CA GLY A 569 42.30 13.31 -28.85
C GLY A 569 43.33 12.19 -28.74
N LEU A 570 42.91 10.97 -28.96
CA LEU A 570 43.72 9.78 -29.00
C LEU A 570 43.53 9.06 -30.33
N LYS A 571 44.59 8.95 -31.14
CA LYS A 571 44.58 8.20 -32.39
C LYS A 571 44.65 6.71 -32.09
N VAL A 572 43.55 6.03 -32.28
CA VAL A 572 43.34 4.62 -31.96
C VAL A 572 43.55 3.77 -33.21
N ILE A 573 44.42 2.77 -33.11
CA ILE A 573 44.74 1.82 -34.17
C ILE A 573 43.84 0.59 -34.07
N ASP A 574 43.69 0.06 -32.84
CA ASP A 574 42.90 -1.13 -32.55
C ASP A 574 42.33 -1.09 -31.15
N ILE A 575 41.22 -1.81 -30.93
CA ILE A 575 40.54 -1.94 -29.65
C ILE A 575 40.16 -3.40 -29.44
N THR A 576 40.34 -3.89 -28.22
CA THR A 576 39.80 -5.16 -27.76
C THR A 576 38.44 -4.89 -27.08
N PRO A 577 37.31 -4.93 -27.81
CA PRO A 577 36.02 -4.50 -27.24
C PRO A 577 35.50 -5.46 -26.18
N GLN A 578 35.92 -6.75 -26.27
CA GLN A 578 35.52 -7.81 -25.34
C GLN A 578 36.61 -8.06 -24.30
N HIS A 579 37.03 -6.98 -23.60
CA HIS A 579 38.00 -7.13 -22.53
C HIS A 579 37.39 -7.85 -21.33
N GLY A 580 38.18 -8.75 -20.72
CA GLY A 580 37.77 -9.53 -19.53
C GLY A 580 38.03 -8.82 -18.20
N CYS A 581 38.11 -7.49 -18.20
CA CYS A 581 38.40 -6.70 -17.01
C CYS A 581 37.25 -6.80 -15.99
N ASP A 582 37.59 -7.04 -14.73
CA ASP A 582 36.63 -6.90 -13.63
C ASP A 582 36.46 -5.41 -13.30
N HIS A 583 35.34 -4.83 -13.72
CA HIS A 583 35.15 -3.38 -13.71
C HIS A 583 34.98 -2.79 -12.31
N GLN A 584 34.30 -3.48 -11.40
CA GLN A 584 34.08 -2.91 -10.08
C GLN A 584 35.37 -2.70 -9.30
N PRO A 585 36.30 -3.71 -9.18
CA PRO A 585 37.58 -3.47 -8.54
C PRO A 585 38.49 -2.48 -9.30
N MET A 586 38.35 -2.38 -10.63
CA MET A 586 39.10 -1.39 -11.42
C MET A 586 38.63 0.05 -11.10
N TRP A 587 37.33 0.25 -10.93
CA TRP A 587 36.81 1.55 -10.53
C TRP A 587 37.11 1.90 -9.07
N ALA A 588 37.27 0.89 -8.21
CA ALA A 588 37.66 1.05 -6.81
C ALA A 588 39.17 1.32 -6.63
N GLU A 589 40.03 1.01 -7.66
CA GLU A 589 41.44 1.36 -7.74
C GLU A 589 41.63 2.88 -7.86
#